data_416dfb755f59d60227729b60e81e83e6
#
_entry.id   416dfb755f59d60227729b60e81e83e6
#
_cell.length_a   1.000
_cell.length_b   1.000
_cell.length_c   1.000
_cell.angle_alpha   90.00
_cell.angle_beta   90.00
_cell.angle_gamma   90.00
#
_symmetry.space_group_name_H-M   'P 1'
#
loop_
_entity.id
_entity.type
_entity.pdbx_description
1 polymer ?
#
loop_
_entity_poly.entity_id
_entity_poly.type
_entity_poly.pdbx_seq_one_letter_code
_entity_poly.pdbx_strand_id
1 'polypeptide(L)'
;MTIKEAAAAWGITERRVNELCKAGRISGAYKEGRQWFIPDGTQKPMDKRGRRSTVKPAVSPVRKPLPIGVSDYRDACKNYYYVDKTLMIKEFLDERAKVSLFTRPRRFGKTLNMDMLRTFFEKTAEDTSVYFRDKKIWSCGESYRAHHRKYPVIFLSFKDVKYTSWEETYQTLQKLIAQEFRRHDELASSSALSDYEKEEYSLLATEAADEVEYQMSLRTLTLLLHKHYEVAPIVIIDEYDTPIQQGLSLIHISEPTRH
;
A
#
# COMPACT_ATOMS: atom_id res chain seq x y z
N MET A 1 24.76 24.25 -58.04
CA MET A 1 24.32 22.84 -58.29
C MET A 1 22.82 22.75 -58.30
N THR A 2 22.27 21.86 -59.06
CA THR A 2 20.85 21.54 -59.12
C THR A 2 20.42 20.61 -57.95
N ILE A 3 19.10 20.44 -57.73
CA ILE A 3 18.58 19.48 -56.75
C ILE A 3 19.13 18.05 -56.96
N LYS A 4 19.25 17.63 -58.23
CA LYS A 4 19.75 16.32 -58.61
C LYS A 4 21.21 16.11 -58.22
N GLU A 5 22.04 17.12 -58.52
CA GLU A 5 23.47 17.10 -58.16
C GLU A 5 23.68 17.12 -56.63
N ALA A 6 22.90 17.93 -55.92
CA ALA A 6 22.93 17.99 -54.46
C ALA A 6 22.47 16.68 -53.82
N ALA A 7 21.46 16.01 -54.37
CA ALA A 7 20.98 14.70 -53.92
C ALA A 7 22.08 13.65 -54.09
N ALA A 8 22.76 13.63 -55.23
CA ALA A 8 23.90 12.71 -55.47
C ALA A 8 25.07 12.99 -54.51
N ALA A 9 25.46 14.26 -54.35
CA ALA A 9 26.57 14.66 -53.49
C ALA A 9 26.31 14.39 -51.99
N TRP A 10 25.07 14.50 -51.51
CA TRP A 10 24.73 14.31 -50.12
C TRP A 10 24.19 12.92 -49.76
N GLY A 11 24.02 12.02 -50.77
CA GLY A 11 23.48 10.68 -50.56
C GLY A 11 22.04 10.64 -49.99
N ILE A 12 21.19 11.56 -50.49
CA ILE A 12 19.76 11.66 -50.11
C ILE A 12 18.87 11.80 -51.36
N THR A 13 17.58 11.58 -51.18
CA THR A 13 16.65 11.70 -52.32
C THR A 13 16.42 13.16 -52.77
N GLU A 14 16.15 13.37 -54.01
CA GLU A 14 15.79 14.70 -54.59
C GLU A 14 14.61 15.34 -53.85
N ARG A 15 13.63 14.51 -53.47
CA ARG A 15 12.50 14.94 -52.65
C ARG A 15 12.96 15.55 -51.31
N ARG A 16 13.94 14.93 -50.67
CA ARG A 16 14.50 15.41 -49.41
C ARG A 16 15.26 16.71 -49.55
N VAL A 17 16.03 16.86 -50.62
CA VAL A 17 16.69 18.14 -50.94
C VAL A 17 15.66 19.25 -51.15
N ASN A 18 14.59 18.97 -51.89
CA ASN A 18 13.52 19.95 -52.16
C ASN A 18 12.81 20.40 -50.86
N GLU A 19 12.55 19.43 -49.94
CA GLU A 19 12.00 19.75 -48.61
C GLU A 19 12.94 20.67 -47.81
N LEU A 20 14.24 20.45 -47.87
CA LEU A 20 15.24 21.26 -47.17
C LEU A 20 15.35 22.67 -47.77
N CYS A 21 15.24 22.81 -49.09
CA CYS A 21 15.17 24.10 -49.76
C CYS A 21 13.90 24.88 -49.37
N LYS A 22 12.73 24.22 -49.41
CA LYS A 22 11.44 24.82 -48.99
C LYS A 22 11.43 25.25 -47.53
N ALA A 23 12.11 24.49 -46.66
CA ALA A 23 12.23 24.76 -45.23
C ALA A 23 13.30 25.84 -44.90
N GLY A 24 13.98 26.42 -45.87
CA GLY A 24 15.04 27.42 -45.68
C GLY A 24 16.28 26.89 -44.95
N ARG A 25 16.49 25.58 -44.97
CA ARG A 25 17.59 24.92 -44.21
C ARG A 25 18.90 24.81 -44.96
N ILE A 26 18.89 25.22 -46.25
CA ILE A 26 20.08 25.28 -47.08
C ILE A 26 20.45 26.73 -47.28
N SER A 27 21.54 27.15 -46.66
CA SER A 27 22.00 28.54 -46.74
C SER A 27 22.32 28.92 -48.20
N GLY A 28 21.80 30.05 -48.68
CA GLY A 28 22.04 30.54 -50.02
C GLY A 28 21.28 29.82 -51.15
N ALA A 29 20.40 28.85 -50.83
CA ALA A 29 19.53 28.25 -51.84
C ALA A 29 18.47 29.27 -52.31
N TYR A 30 18.34 29.44 -53.64
CA TYR A 30 17.35 30.33 -54.24
C TYR A 30 16.52 29.58 -55.28
N LYS A 31 15.36 30.11 -55.60
CA LYS A 31 14.45 29.54 -56.59
C LYS A 31 14.38 30.40 -57.82
N GLU A 32 14.62 29.82 -58.98
CA GLU A 32 14.47 30.49 -60.26
C GLU A 32 13.43 29.72 -61.10
N GLY A 33 12.32 30.35 -61.41
CA GLY A 33 11.20 29.71 -62.05
C GLY A 33 10.61 28.57 -61.21
N ARG A 34 10.67 27.36 -61.74
CA ARG A 34 10.18 26.12 -61.04
C ARG A 34 11.31 25.29 -60.38
N GLN A 35 12.57 25.70 -60.53
CA GLN A 35 13.72 24.94 -60.03
C GLN A 35 14.43 25.65 -58.88
N TRP A 36 14.99 24.86 -57.96
CA TRP A 36 15.87 25.31 -56.89
C TRP A 36 17.32 25.21 -57.31
N PHE A 37 18.10 26.23 -57.00
CA PHE A 37 19.53 26.32 -57.16
C PHE A 37 20.22 26.42 -55.81
N ILE A 38 21.26 25.63 -55.62
CA ILE A 38 22.05 25.55 -54.41
C ILE A 38 23.48 25.97 -54.71
N PRO A 39 24.09 26.89 -53.94
CA PRO A 39 25.47 27.27 -54.15
C PRO A 39 26.42 26.09 -54.16
N ASP A 40 27.44 26.13 -55.03
CA ASP A 40 28.45 25.08 -55.05
C ASP A 40 29.26 25.08 -53.74
N GLY A 41 29.61 23.93 -53.26
CA GLY A 41 30.30 23.77 -51.97
C GLY A 41 29.43 23.80 -50.74
N THR A 42 28.11 23.93 -50.88
CA THR A 42 27.17 23.90 -49.74
C THR A 42 27.15 22.49 -49.13
N GLN A 43 27.42 22.39 -47.83
CA GLN A 43 27.35 21.14 -47.08
C GLN A 43 25.94 20.74 -46.76
N LYS A 44 25.70 19.42 -46.66
CA LYS A 44 24.43 18.87 -46.25
C LYS A 44 24.03 19.45 -44.88
N PRO A 45 22.83 20.06 -44.72
CA PRO A 45 22.38 20.54 -43.42
C PRO A 45 22.29 19.40 -42.41
N MET A 46 22.80 19.60 -41.19
CA MET A 46 22.71 18.63 -40.12
C MET A 46 21.24 18.31 -39.85
N ASP A 47 20.91 17.01 -39.83
CA ASP A 47 19.56 16.58 -39.50
C ASP A 47 19.29 16.88 -38.04
N LYS A 48 18.32 17.77 -37.75
CA LYS A 48 17.87 18.07 -36.39
C LYS A 48 17.12 16.88 -35.72
N ARG A 49 16.85 15.85 -36.48
CA ARG A 49 16.49 14.56 -35.87
C ARG A 49 17.78 14.00 -35.31
N GLY A 50 18.04 14.32 -34.04
CA GLY A 50 19.16 13.79 -33.33
C GLY A 50 19.19 12.27 -33.58
N ARG A 51 20.38 11.75 -33.92
CA ARG A 51 20.69 10.35 -33.86
C ARG A 51 20.01 9.84 -32.60
N ARG A 52 18.93 9.05 -32.71
CA ARG A 52 18.54 8.17 -31.61
C ARG A 52 19.79 7.39 -31.30
N SER A 53 20.47 7.82 -30.26
CA SER A 53 21.57 7.09 -29.69
C SER A 53 21.10 5.64 -29.58
N THR A 54 21.77 4.73 -30.24
CA THR A 54 21.67 3.28 -30.03
C THR A 54 22.37 2.87 -28.74
N VAL A 55 22.52 3.79 -27.80
CA VAL A 55 22.69 3.44 -26.40
C VAL A 55 21.40 2.72 -26.02
N LYS A 56 21.44 1.40 -25.94
CA LYS A 56 20.40 0.61 -25.28
C LYS A 56 20.09 1.35 -23.99
N PRO A 57 18.82 1.75 -23.74
CA PRO A 57 18.51 2.41 -22.48
C PRO A 57 19.03 1.49 -21.40
N ALA A 58 19.82 2.02 -20.47
CA ALA A 58 20.15 1.37 -19.23
C ALA A 58 18.85 0.75 -18.73
N VAL A 59 18.91 -0.53 -18.36
CA VAL A 59 17.79 -1.38 -17.94
C VAL A 59 16.72 -0.50 -17.31
N SER A 60 15.55 -0.38 -17.96
CA SER A 60 14.44 0.41 -17.44
C SER A 60 14.25 -0.06 -16.00
N PRO A 61 14.22 0.82 -14.98
CA PRO A 61 14.01 0.38 -13.63
C PRO A 61 12.75 -0.50 -13.65
N VAL A 62 12.89 -1.74 -13.22
CA VAL A 62 11.78 -2.70 -13.20
C VAL A 62 10.65 -2.00 -12.45
N ARG A 63 9.59 -1.60 -13.17
CA ARG A 63 8.46 -0.91 -12.56
C ARG A 63 7.80 -1.89 -11.61
N LYS A 64 7.83 -1.61 -10.32
CA LYS A 64 7.11 -2.40 -9.33
C LYS A 64 5.62 -2.47 -9.72
N PRO A 65 4.97 -3.64 -9.62
CA PRO A 65 3.53 -3.76 -9.87
C PRO A 65 2.73 -2.98 -8.82
N LEU A 66 1.46 -2.71 -9.10
CA LEU A 66 0.54 -2.13 -8.10
C LEU A 66 0.15 -3.18 -7.06
N PRO A 67 -0.06 -2.81 -5.78
CA PRO A 67 -0.40 -3.73 -4.69
C PRO A 67 -1.90 -4.13 -4.73
N ILE A 68 -2.33 -4.77 -5.82
CA ILE A 68 -3.72 -5.22 -5.99
C ILE A 68 -3.91 -6.49 -5.15
N GLY A 69 -4.83 -6.44 -4.17
CA GLY A 69 -5.11 -7.56 -3.26
C GLY A 69 -4.06 -7.78 -2.15
N VAL A 70 -3.03 -6.93 -2.08
CA VAL A 70 -2.03 -6.98 -1.02
C VAL A 70 -2.58 -6.34 0.25
N SER A 71 -2.51 -7.05 1.37
CA SER A 71 -2.96 -6.60 2.70
C SER A 71 -1.81 -6.37 3.68
N ASP A 72 -0.64 -6.92 3.40
CA ASP A 72 0.58 -6.75 4.20
C ASP A 72 1.33 -5.49 3.75
N TYR A 73 1.54 -4.54 4.68
CA TYR A 73 2.21 -3.28 4.41
C TYR A 73 3.70 -3.44 4.13
N ARG A 74 4.36 -4.39 4.81
CA ARG A 74 5.79 -4.67 4.63
C ARG A 74 6.05 -5.23 3.24
N ASP A 75 5.20 -6.14 2.80
CA ASP A 75 5.24 -6.70 1.44
C ASP A 75 4.95 -5.62 0.39
N ALA A 76 3.93 -4.78 0.63
CA ALA A 76 3.60 -3.65 -0.26
C ALA A 76 4.79 -2.69 -0.44
N CYS A 77 5.51 -2.36 0.62
CA CYS A 77 6.68 -1.49 0.57
C CYS A 77 7.86 -2.13 -0.17
N LYS A 78 8.10 -3.44 0.04
CA LYS A 78 9.23 -4.15 -0.56
C LYS A 78 9.04 -4.41 -2.05
N ASN A 79 7.90 -4.95 -2.42
CA ASN A 79 7.70 -5.60 -3.72
C ASN A 79 6.80 -4.83 -4.69
N TYR A 80 6.04 -3.83 -4.20
CA TYR A 80 5.04 -3.13 -4.99
C TYR A 80 5.27 -1.63 -5.05
N TYR A 81 4.61 -0.97 -6.00
CA TYR A 81 4.53 0.48 -6.06
C TYR A 81 3.50 0.97 -5.02
N TYR A 82 3.99 1.26 -3.83
CA TYR A 82 3.16 1.76 -2.74
C TYR A 82 2.96 3.28 -2.85
N VAL A 83 1.71 3.71 -2.90
CA VAL A 83 1.35 5.14 -2.79
C VAL A 83 1.36 5.52 -1.32
N ASP A 84 2.24 6.43 -0.94
CA ASP A 84 2.43 6.84 0.44
C ASP A 84 1.17 7.47 1.05
N LYS A 85 0.59 6.78 2.02
CA LYS A 85 -0.56 7.22 2.84
C LYS A 85 -0.20 7.37 4.31
N THR A 86 1.08 7.40 4.65
CA THR A 86 1.54 7.40 6.04
C THR A 86 1.16 8.66 6.83
N LEU A 87 0.73 9.74 6.17
CA LEU A 87 0.16 10.91 6.87
C LEU A 87 -1.12 10.57 7.65
N MET A 88 -1.80 9.46 7.34
CA MET A 88 -2.90 8.94 8.15
C MET A 88 -2.49 8.65 9.59
N ILE A 89 -1.23 8.26 9.82
CA ILE A 89 -0.67 8.08 11.17
C ILE A 89 -0.63 9.42 11.92
N LYS A 90 -0.22 10.48 11.21
CA LYS A 90 -0.22 11.83 11.77
C LYS A 90 -1.63 12.28 12.14
N GLU A 91 -2.59 12.14 11.22
CA GLU A 91 -4.00 12.48 11.44
C GLU A 91 -4.56 11.73 12.65
N PHE A 92 -4.32 10.42 12.76
CA PHE A 92 -4.74 9.60 13.89
C PHE A 92 -4.18 10.11 15.24
N LEU A 93 -2.89 10.51 15.27
CA LEU A 93 -2.25 11.03 16.47
C LEU A 93 -2.74 12.44 16.85
N ASP A 94 -2.99 13.28 15.85
CA ASP A 94 -3.44 14.66 16.06
C ASP A 94 -4.89 14.73 16.57
N GLU A 95 -5.78 13.88 16.05
CA GLU A 95 -7.19 13.82 16.43
C GLU A 95 -7.40 13.42 17.90
N ARG A 96 -6.49 12.62 18.47
CA ARG A 96 -6.58 12.10 19.85
C ARG A 96 -7.95 11.51 20.20
N ALA A 97 -8.67 11.01 19.20
CA ALA A 97 -9.97 10.42 19.38
C ALA A 97 -9.84 9.07 20.10
N LYS A 98 -10.80 8.77 21.01
CA LYS A 98 -10.86 7.45 21.65
C LYS A 98 -11.21 6.34 20.66
N VAL A 99 -11.99 6.68 19.65
CA VAL A 99 -12.41 5.78 18.56
C VAL A 99 -12.32 6.55 17.25
N SER A 100 -11.63 5.97 16.28
CA SER A 100 -11.53 6.51 14.91
C SER A 100 -12.14 5.52 13.94
N LEU A 101 -13.12 5.96 13.15
CA LEU A 101 -13.80 5.14 12.15
C LEU A 101 -13.30 5.49 10.75
N PHE A 102 -12.66 4.53 10.09
CA PHE A 102 -12.15 4.68 8.73
C PHE A 102 -13.15 4.13 7.71
N THR A 103 -14.02 4.98 7.21
CA THR A 103 -14.99 4.62 6.16
C THR A 103 -14.37 4.84 4.79
N ARG A 104 -14.14 3.77 4.04
CA ARG A 104 -13.68 3.84 2.65
C ARG A 104 -14.38 2.77 1.81
N PRO A 105 -14.64 3.04 0.52
CA PRO A 105 -15.21 2.04 -0.37
C PRO A 105 -14.31 0.78 -0.44
N ARG A 106 -14.90 -0.34 -0.82
CA ARG A 106 -14.15 -1.59 -1.07
C ARG A 106 -13.04 -1.34 -2.09
N ARG A 107 -11.88 -2.03 -1.94
CA ARG A 107 -10.69 -1.94 -2.81
C ARG A 107 -9.89 -0.63 -2.73
N PHE A 108 -10.17 0.25 -1.76
CA PHE A 108 -9.38 1.47 -1.54
C PHE A 108 -8.24 1.30 -0.52
N GLY A 109 -7.82 0.05 -0.28
CA GLY A 109 -6.67 -0.27 0.57
C GLY A 109 -6.93 -0.08 2.07
N LYS A 110 -8.18 -0.29 2.56
CA LYS A 110 -8.52 -0.17 3.99
C LYS A 110 -7.65 -1.11 4.83
N THR A 111 -7.66 -2.41 4.54
CA THR A 111 -6.85 -3.43 5.24
C THR A 111 -5.35 -3.10 5.22
N LEU A 112 -4.82 -2.68 4.06
CA LEU A 112 -3.41 -2.28 3.93
C LEU A 112 -3.07 -1.06 4.82
N ASN A 113 -3.99 -0.10 4.94
CA ASN A 113 -3.78 1.06 5.81
C ASN A 113 -3.88 0.66 7.30
N MET A 114 -4.76 -0.29 7.67
CA MET A 114 -4.83 -0.82 9.03
C MET A 114 -3.54 -1.56 9.40
N ASP A 115 -3.00 -2.37 8.48
CA ASP A 115 -1.73 -3.06 8.68
C ASP A 115 -0.54 -2.08 8.71
N MET A 116 -0.60 -0.97 7.98
CA MET A 116 0.38 0.12 8.09
C MET A 116 0.37 0.74 9.50
N LEU A 117 -0.82 1.02 10.06
CA LEU A 117 -0.94 1.52 11.43
C LEU A 117 -0.37 0.51 12.43
N ARG A 118 -0.73 -0.77 12.30
CA ARG A 118 -0.17 -1.84 13.11
C ARG A 118 1.36 -1.84 13.03
N THR A 119 1.92 -1.91 11.82
CA THR A 119 3.37 -1.96 11.57
C THR A 119 4.10 -0.75 12.15
N PHE A 120 3.46 0.42 12.22
CA PHE A 120 4.05 1.61 12.81
C PHE A 120 4.03 1.59 14.33
N PHE A 121 2.89 1.29 14.93
CA PHE A 121 2.70 1.43 16.37
C PHE A 121 3.18 0.23 17.18
N GLU A 122 3.12 -0.96 16.61
CA GLU A 122 3.33 -2.22 17.30
C GLU A 122 4.73 -2.33 17.88
N LYS A 123 4.80 -2.61 19.20
CA LYS A 123 6.02 -2.91 19.91
C LYS A 123 6.53 -4.28 19.47
N THR A 124 7.65 -4.31 18.76
CA THR A 124 8.24 -5.52 18.19
C THR A 124 9.77 -5.46 18.27
N ALA A 125 10.44 -6.61 18.28
CA ALA A 125 11.88 -6.70 18.18
C ALA A 125 12.41 -6.31 16.78
N GLU A 126 11.59 -6.50 15.73
CA GLU A 126 11.95 -6.15 14.35
C GLU A 126 12.08 -4.64 14.18
N ASP A 127 13.12 -4.17 13.48
CA ASP A 127 13.23 -2.76 13.09
C ASP A 127 12.31 -2.43 11.91
N THR A 128 11.07 -2.04 12.20
CA THR A 128 10.08 -1.65 11.20
C THR A 128 10.31 -0.23 10.66
N SER A 129 11.26 0.55 11.19
CA SER A 129 11.58 1.90 10.71
C SER A 129 11.99 1.93 9.24
N VAL A 130 12.55 0.84 8.74
CA VAL A 130 12.98 0.69 7.34
C VAL A 130 11.83 0.90 6.34
N TYR A 131 10.58 0.69 6.76
CA TYR A 131 9.39 0.88 5.93
C TYR A 131 8.84 2.31 5.95
N PHE A 132 9.35 3.15 6.87
CA PHE A 132 8.84 4.50 7.11
C PHE A 132 9.85 5.62 6.86
N ARG A 133 11.17 5.33 6.87
CA ARG A 133 12.25 6.34 6.75
C ARG A 133 12.14 7.19 5.49
N ASP A 134 11.66 6.63 4.39
CA ASP A 134 11.46 7.29 3.09
C ASP A 134 10.03 7.83 2.90
N LYS A 135 9.18 7.74 3.92
CA LYS A 135 7.77 8.14 3.88
C LYS A 135 7.53 9.48 4.55
N LYS A 136 6.41 10.11 4.20
CA LYS A 136 6.04 11.44 4.70
C LYS A 136 5.95 11.53 6.20
N ILE A 137 5.46 10.50 6.88
CA ILE A 137 5.36 10.48 8.35
C ILE A 137 6.72 10.70 9.02
N TRP A 138 7.79 10.16 8.45
CA TRP A 138 9.14 10.29 9.03
C TRP A 138 9.66 11.73 9.01
N SER A 139 9.23 12.52 8.04
CA SER A 139 9.58 13.95 7.94
C SER A 139 8.68 14.88 8.78
N CYS A 140 7.61 14.36 9.40
CA CYS A 140 6.72 15.16 10.24
C CYS A 140 7.30 15.61 11.57
N GLY A 141 8.45 15.05 11.98
CA GLY A 141 9.15 15.46 13.20
C GLY A 141 9.25 14.36 14.25
N GLU A 142 10.04 14.65 15.29
CA GLU A 142 10.33 13.69 16.36
C GLU A 142 9.10 13.35 17.19
N SER A 143 8.20 14.29 17.40
CA SER A 143 6.94 14.07 18.13
C SER A 143 6.12 12.90 17.58
N TYR A 144 6.14 12.70 16.27
CA TYR A 144 5.45 11.57 15.64
C TYR A 144 6.31 10.29 15.62
N ARG A 145 7.62 10.42 15.37
CA ARG A 145 8.54 9.28 15.40
C ARG A 145 8.65 8.63 16.77
N ALA A 146 8.49 9.40 17.84
CA ALA A 146 8.50 8.90 19.21
C ALA A 146 7.40 7.86 19.50
N HIS A 147 6.32 7.84 18.70
CA HIS A 147 5.24 6.86 18.79
C HIS A 147 5.54 5.54 18.05
N HIS A 148 6.61 5.52 17.23
CA HIS A 148 6.97 4.33 16.47
C HIS A 148 7.41 3.20 17.41
N ARG A 149 6.76 2.01 17.28
CA ARG A 149 7.05 0.80 18.07
C ARG A 149 6.89 0.99 19.60
N LYS A 150 5.89 1.77 20.01
CA LYS A 150 5.69 2.09 21.44
C LYS A 150 4.51 1.41 22.08
N TYR A 151 3.60 0.86 21.29
CA TYR A 151 2.32 0.38 21.79
C TYR A 151 2.16 -1.13 21.58
N PRO A 152 1.58 -1.88 22.51
CA PRO A 152 0.99 -3.16 22.16
C PRO A 152 -0.18 -2.90 21.21
N VAL A 153 -0.35 -3.75 20.20
CA VAL A 153 -1.42 -3.60 19.20
C VAL A 153 -2.23 -4.88 19.11
N ILE A 154 -3.52 -4.78 19.34
CA ILE A 154 -4.49 -5.85 19.11
C ILE A 154 -5.03 -5.66 17.69
N PHE A 155 -4.88 -6.67 16.82
CA PHE A 155 -5.29 -6.59 15.43
C PHE A 155 -6.24 -7.72 15.07
N LEU A 156 -7.51 -7.39 14.87
CA LEU A 156 -8.55 -8.34 14.49
C LEU A 156 -9.09 -8.02 13.08
N SER A 157 -9.12 -9.01 12.21
CA SER A 157 -9.76 -8.89 10.90
C SER A 157 -10.86 -9.94 10.75
N PHE A 158 -12.08 -9.49 10.55
CA PHE A 158 -13.23 -10.37 10.33
C PHE A 158 -13.49 -10.67 8.85
N LYS A 159 -12.51 -10.40 7.97
CA LYS A 159 -12.63 -10.57 6.53
C LYS A 159 -13.07 -11.97 6.11
N ASP A 160 -12.61 -12.98 6.81
CA ASP A 160 -12.84 -14.39 6.48
C ASP A 160 -14.00 -15.01 7.27
N VAL A 161 -14.67 -14.23 8.13
CA VAL A 161 -15.84 -14.67 8.90
C VAL A 161 -17.09 -14.55 8.02
N LYS A 162 -17.30 -15.53 7.11
CA LYS A 162 -18.36 -15.54 6.11
C LYS A 162 -19.06 -16.90 6.06
N TYR A 163 -19.74 -17.25 7.14
CA TYR A 163 -20.42 -18.53 7.26
C TYR A 163 -21.94 -18.34 7.29
N THR A 164 -22.66 -19.36 6.91
CA THR A 164 -24.11 -19.38 6.86
C THR A 164 -24.73 -19.92 8.15
N SER A 165 -23.94 -20.49 9.07
CA SER A 165 -24.40 -20.95 10.36
C SER A 165 -23.75 -20.17 11.50
N TRP A 166 -24.47 -20.05 12.61
CA TRP A 166 -23.95 -19.43 13.83
C TRP A 166 -22.77 -20.23 14.41
N GLU A 167 -22.90 -21.56 14.43
CA GLU A 167 -21.86 -22.44 14.91
C GLU A 167 -20.51 -22.20 14.23
N GLU A 168 -20.48 -22.22 12.91
CA GLU A 168 -19.25 -22.01 12.13
C GLU A 168 -18.70 -20.60 12.34
N THR A 169 -19.59 -19.60 12.38
CA THR A 169 -19.21 -18.20 12.66
C THR A 169 -18.55 -18.10 14.05
N TYR A 170 -19.18 -18.67 15.06
CA TYR A 170 -18.69 -18.63 16.44
C TYR A 170 -17.35 -19.35 16.59
N GLN A 171 -17.22 -20.57 16.05
CA GLN A 171 -15.95 -21.30 16.06
C GLN A 171 -14.83 -20.51 15.36
N THR A 172 -15.14 -19.82 14.27
CA THR A 172 -14.15 -18.99 13.59
C THR A 172 -13.76 -17.78 14.42
N LEU A 173 -14.71 -17.14 15.10
CA LEU A 173 -14.42 -16.04 16.04
C LEU A 173 -13.52 -16.51 17.19
N GLN A 174 -13.81 -17.69 17.78
CA GLN A 174 -12.98 -18.28 18.81
C GLN A 174 -11.54 -18.48 18.35
N LYS A 175 -11.34 -19.04 17.15
CA LYS A 175 -10.01 -19.24 16.55
C LYS A 175 -9.28 -17.92 16.30
N LEU A 176 -9.98 -16.89 15.80
CA LEU A 176 -9.39 -15.56 15.57
C LEU A 176 -8.93 -14.93 16.89
N ILE A 177 -9.75 -15.00 17.93
CA ILE A 177 -9.41 -14.51 19.25
C ILE A 177 -8.22 -15.28 19.82
N ALA A 178 -8.24 -16.61 19.77
CA ALA A 178 -7.14 -17.44 20.25
C ALA A 178 -5.83 -17.16 19.50
N GLN A 179 -5.89 -16.93 18.19
CA GLN A 179 -4.72 -16.53 17.41
C GLN A 179 -4.16 -15.19 17.86
N GLU A 180 -5.03 -14.23 18.17
CA GLU A 180 -4.59 -12.93 18.67
C GLU A 180 -3.97 -13.03 20.08
N PHE A 181 -4.52 -13.86 20.96
CA PHE A 181 -3.88 -14.15 22.25
C PHE A 181 -2.51 -14.80 22.06
N ARG A 182 -2.39 -15.82 21.20
CA ARG A 182 -1.10 -16.48 20.89
C ARG A 182 -0.07 -15.54 20.27
N ARG A 183 -0.51 -14.48 19.58
CA ARG A 183 0.39 -13.45 19.02
C ARG A 183 1.08 -12.63 20.12
N HIS A 184 0.50 -12.60 21.31
CA HIS A 184 1.01 -11.96 22.51
C HIS A 184 1.51 -13.01 23.54
N ASP A 185 2.34 -13.95 23.08
CA ASP A 185 2.86 -15.07 23.88
C ASP A 185 3.75 -14.62 25.05
N GLU A 186 4.29 -13.40 25.00
CA GLU A 186 5.01 -12.79 26.10
C GLU A 186 4.18 -12.67 27.39
N LEU A 187 2.85 -12.64 27.30
CA LEU A 187 1.97 -12.57 28.47
C LEU A 187 2.03 -13.83 29.31
N ALA A 188 2.23 -14.99 28.70
CA ALA A 188 2.32 -16.27 29.44
C ALA A 188 3.47 -16.28 30.48
N SER A 189 4.56 -15.60 30.19
CA SER A 189 5.74 -15.51 31.08
C SER A 189 5.87 -14.17 31.80
N SER A 190 4.86 -13.29 31.72
CA SER A 190 4.90 -11.98 32.30
C SER A 190 4.99 -11.99 33.84
N SER A 191 5.96 -11.30 34.41
CA SER A 191 6.06 -11.11 35.86
C SER A 191 5.06 -10.08 36.41
N ALA A 192 4.46 -9.27 35.53
CA ALA A 192 3.44 -8.28 35.91
C ALA A 192 2.06 -8.90 36.12
N LEU A 193 1.82 -10.13 35.61
CA LEU A 193 0.55 -10.82 35.72
C LEU A 193 0.53 -11.82 36.88
N SER A 194 -0.61 -11.89 37.56
CA SER A 194 -0.88 -12.90 38.56
C SER A 194 -1.11 -14.28 37.90
N ASP A 195 -1.04 -15.36 38.72
CA ASP A 195 -1.27 -16.72 38.23
C ASP A 195 -2.69 -16.88 37.66
N TYR A 196 -3.68 -16.25 38.27
CA TYR A 196 -5.07 -16.23 37.78
C TYR A 196 -5.16 -15.58 36.39
N GLU A 197 -4.51 -14.42 36.16
CA GLU A 197 -4.51 -13.74 34.87
C GLU A 197 -3.78 -14.53 33.78
N LYS A 198 -2.74 -15.30 34.15
CA LYS A 198 -2.07 -16.20 33.22
C LYS A 198 -2.93 -17.43 32.89
N GLU A 199 -3.71 -17.91 33.81
CA GLU A 199 -4.68 -18.99 33.58
C GLU A 199 -5.78 -18.51 32.61
N GLU A 200 -6.38 -17.33 32.85
CA GLU A 200 -7.36 -16.69 31.95
C GLU A 200 -6.79 -16.50 30.55
N TYR A 201 -5.56 -15.99 30.42
CA TYR A 201 -4.85 -15.92 29.16
C TYR A 201 -4.72 -17.30 28.49
N SER A 202 -4.31 -18.31 29.25
CA SER A 202 -4.08 -19.67 28.73
C SER A 202 -5.36 -20.31 28.20
N LEU A 203 -6.48 -20.16 28.89
CA LEU A 203 -7.79 -20.66 28.43
C LEU A 203 -8.18 -20.09 27.08
N LEU A 204 -8.01 -18.77 26.88
CA LEU A 204 -8.33 -18.10 25.62
C LEU A 204 -7.33 -18.45 24.52
N ALA A 205 -6.04 -18.56 24.82
CA ALA A 205 -5.00 -18.90 23.86
C ALA A 205 -5.10 -20.36 23.35
N THR A 206 -5.59 -21.27 24.20
CA THR A 206 -5.71 -22.73 23.90
C THR A 206 -7.10 -23.12 23.40
N GLU A 207 -8.03 -22.21 23.24
CA GLU A 207 -9.41 -22.45 22.82
C GLU A 207 -10.21 -23.29 23.85
N ALA A 208 -9.83 -23.22 25.13
CA ALA A 208 -10.48 -23.93 26.24
C ALA A 208 -11.43 -23.04 27.06
N ALA A 209 -11.56 -21.76 26.70
CA ALA A 209 -12.39 -20.81 27.39
C ALA A 209 -13.90 -21.05 27.15
N ASP A 210 -14.73 -20.64 28.11
CA ASP A 210 -16.18 -20.69 27.96
C ASP A 210 -16.74 -19.51 27.14
N GLU A 211 -18.05 -19.50 26.90
CA GLU A 211 -18.71 -18.47 26.11
C GLU A 211 -18.58 -17.07 26.74
N VAL A 212 -18.66 -16.98 28.07
CA VAL A 212 -18.57 -15.70 28.79
C VAL A 212 -17.17 -15.12 28.69
N GLU A 213 -16.15 -15.98 28.82
CA GLU A 213 -14.74 -15.62 28.66
C GLU A 213 -14.46 -15.11 27.24
N TYR A 214 -15.02 -15.75 26.21
CA TYR A 214 -14.90 -15.25 24.84
C TYR A 214 -15.60 -13.91 24.63
N GLN A 215 -16.76 -13.66 25.20
CA GLN A 215 -17.47 -12.37 25.14
C GLN A 215 -16.64 -11.24 25.77
N MET A 216 -15.86 -11.56 26.80
CA MET A 216 -14.99 -10.59 27.50
C MET A 216 -13.55 -10.56 26.96
N SER A 217 -13.18 -11.42 26.04
CA SER A 217 -11.81 -11.67 25.61
C SER A 217 -11.03 -10.43 25.17
N LEU A 218 -11.65 -9.56 24.38
CA LEU A 218 -11.00 -8.31 23.92
C LEU A 218 -10.68 -7.37 25.07
N ARG A 219 -11.56 -7.28 26.05
CA ARG A 219 -11.35 -6.52 27.29
C ARG A 219 -10.23 -7.14 28.11
N THR A 220 -10.25 -8.44 28.30
CA THR A 220 -9.21 -9.20 29.00
C THR A 220 -7.85 -8.97 28.38
N LEU A 221 -7.71 -9.17 27.06
CA LEU A 221 -6.43 -8.95 26.37
C LEU A 221 -5.94 -7.51 26.52
N THR A 222 -6.84 -6.53 26.42
CA THR A 222 -6.52 -5.11 26.61
C THR A 222 -5.94 -4.84 28.01
N LEU A 223 -6.54 -5.41 29.04
CA LEU A 223 -6.09 -5.25 30.43
C LEU A 223 -4.74 -5.94 30.68
N LEU A 224 -4.57 -7.16 30.19
CA LEU A 224 -3.32 -7.92 30.34
C LEU A 224 -2.14 -7.21 29.66
N LEU A 225 -2.34 -6.74 28.43
CA LEU A 225 -1.34 -5.97 27.69
C LEU A 225 -1.02 -4.65 28.37
N HIS A 226 -2.04 -3.92 28.85
CA HIS A 226 -1.82 -2.68 29.55
C HIS A 226 -1.00 -2.92 30.83
N LYS A 227 -1.28 -3.97 31.58
CA LYS A 227 -0.55 -4.32 32.80
C LYS A 227 0.89 -4.74 32.54
N HIS A 228 1.11 -5.51 31.45
CA HIS A 228 2.43 -5.98 31.07
C HIS A 228 3.34 -4.86 30.55
N TYR A 229 2.80 -3.95 29.71
CA TYR A 229 3.57 -2.91 29.05
C TYR A 229 3.50 -1.54 29.72
N GLU A 230 2.62 -1.35 30.69
CA GLU A 230 2.31 -0.06 31.34
C GLU A 230 1.83 1.04 30.36
N VAL A 231 1.43 0.62 29.15
CA VAL A 231 0.96 1.49 28.08
C VAL A 231 -0.35 0.92 27.53
N ALA A 232 -1.34 1.78 27.32
CA ALA A 232 -2.62 1.36 26.75
C ALA A 232 -2.44 0.79 25.34
N PRO A 233 -2.99 -0.39 25.03
CA PRO A 233 -2.91 -0.96 23.69
C PRO A 233 -3.75 -0.18 22.69
N ILE A 234 -3.33 -0.22 21.43
CA ILE A 234 -4.12 0.24 20.29
C ILE A 234 -4.89 -0.95 19.74
N VAL A 235 -6.22 -0.83 19.64
CA VAL A 235 -7.08 -1.86 19.07
C VAL A 235 -7.45 -1.48 17.65
N ILE A 236 -7.12 -2.34 16.69
CA ILE A 236 -7.41 -2.17 15.27
C ILE A 236 -8.34 -3.31 14.83
N ILE A 237 -9.54 -2.95 14.36
CA ILE A 237 -10.53 -3.91 13.88
C ILE A 237 -10.82 -3.64 12.41
N ASP A 238 -10.59 -4.62 11.55
CA ASP A 238 -10.90 -4.55 10.12
C ASP A 238 -12.13 -5.41 9.79
N GLU A 239 -12.99 -4.90 8.91
CA GLU A 239 -14.23 -5.53 8.45
C GLU A 239 -15.17 -5.99 9.59
N TYR A 240 -15.30 -5.17 10.66
CA TYR A 240 -16.14 -5.44 11.84
C TYR A 240 -17.61 -5.71 11.52
N ASP A 241 -18.10 -5.21 10.39
CA ASP A 241 -19.46 -5.35 9.90
C ASP A 241 -19.74 -6.69 9.20
N THR A 242 -18.72 -7.44 8.82
CA THR A 242 -18.86 -8.69 8.06
C THR A 242 -19.70 -9.75 8.80
N PRO A 243 -19.49 -10.07 10.08
CA PRO A 243 -20.32 -11.04 10.79
C PRO A 243 -21.80 -10.59 10.91
N ILE A 244 -22.02 -9.28 11.10
CA ILE A 244 -23.37 -8.71 11.24
C ILE A 244 -24.11 -8.77 9.90
N GLN A 245 -23.46 -8.41 8.79
CA GLN A 245 -24.07 -8.48 7.45
C GLN A 245 -24.47 -9.89 7.07
N GLN A 246 -23.69 -10.91 7.43
CA GLN A 246 -24.03 -12.30 7.20
C GLN A 246 -25.25 -12.74 8.05
N GLY A 247 -25.27 -12.38 9.32
CA GLY A 247 -26.42 -12.63 10.20
C GLY A 247 -27.71 -12.02 9.68
N LEU A 248 -27.68 -10.79 9.23
CA LEU A 248 -28.85 -10.10 8.66
C LEU A 248 -29.33 -10.74 7.36
N SER A 249 -28.44 -11.21 6.49
CA SER A 249 -28.81 -11.90 5.26
C SER A 249 -29.55 -13.22 5.52
N LEU A 250 -29.23 -13.92 6.59
CA LEU A 250 -29.90 -15.16 7.01
C LEU A 250 -31.32 -14.88 7.51
N ILE A 251 -31.54 -13.76 8.24
CA ILE A 251 -32.87 -13.37 8.72
C ILE A 251 -33.80 -13.05 7.53
N HIS A 252 -33.31 -12.39 6.50
CA HIS A 252 -34.11 -12.07 5.29
C HIS A 252 -34.44 -13.30 4.44
N ILE A 253 -33.64 -14.36 4.47
CA ILE A 253 -33.92 -15.62 3.76
C ILE A 253 -34.97 -16.46 4.51
N SER A 254 -35.08 -16.32 5.84
CA SER A 254 -35.98 -17.10 6.67
C SER A 254 -37.35 -16.43 6.90
N GLU A 255 -37.61 -15.19 6.45
CA GLU A 255 -38.94 -14.62 6.44
C GLU A 255 -39.77 -15.24 5.31
N PRO A 256 -40.81 -16.04 5.62
CA PRO A 256 -41.73 -16.49 4.58
C PRO A 256 -42.43 -15.26 4.00
N THR A 257 -42.35 -15.08 2.68
CA THR A 257 -43.18 -14.13 1.95
C THR A 257 -44.64 -14.38 2.32
N ARG A 258 -45.20 -13.58 3.21
CA ARG A 258 -46.63 -13.50 3.44
C ARG A 258 -47.25 -12.90 2.18
N HIS A 259 -47.86 -13.73 1.37
CA HIS A 259 -48.82 -13.34 0.31
C HIS A 259 -50.12 -12.96 0.97
#